data_3d9e7922bec2e22b2d4846002231ee2d
#
_entry.id   3d9e7922bec2e22b2d4846002231ee2d
#
_cell.length_a   1.000
_cell.length_b   1.000
_cell.length_c   1.000
_cell.angle_alpha   90.00
_cell.angle_beta   90.00
_cell.angle_gamma   90.00
#
_symmetry.space_group_name_H-M   'P 1'
#
loop_
_entity.id
_entity.type
_entity.pdbx_description
1 polymer ?
#
loop_
_entity_poly.entity_id
_entity_poly.type
_entity_poly.pdbx_seq_one_letter_code
_entity_poly.pdbx_strand_id
1 'polypeptide(L)'
;MKILINKSLTTPEVIRNLGLRFRDYRLRLRMTRKEVSEVASIGMTTLYRFESGNMTDISFTTLLRLLKAIGLGENWDALLPELPESPYMYDDNEKKVQRVRKSKK
;
A
#
# COMPACT_ATOMS: atom_id res chain seq x y z
N MET A 1 -9.44 4.39 -22.45
CA MET A 1 -9.65 3.14 -22.59
C MET A 1 -9.00 2.28 -21.61
N LYS A 2 -7.72 2.25 -21.50
CA LYS A 2 -7.12 1.45 -20.48
C LYS A 2 -7.55 1.87 -19.12
N ILE A 3 -7.70 3.16 -18.94
CA ILE A 3 -8.13 3.66 -17.67
C ILE A 3 -9.48 3.13 -17.29
N LEU A 4 -10.36 3.05 -18.24
CA LEU A 4 -11.67 2.53 -17.95
C LEU A 4 -11.61 1.08 -17.54
N ILE A 5 -10.76 0.34 -18.20
CA ILE A 5 -10.62 -1.06 -17.88
C ILE A 5 -10.11 -1.24 -16.48
N ASN A 6 -9.13 -0.42 -16.10
CA ASN A 6 -8.58 -0.53 -14.77
C ASN A 6 -9.60 -0.27 -13.70
N LYS A 7 -10.57 0.56 -13.99
CA LYS A 7 -11.57 0.84 -13.00
C LYS A 7 -12.44 -0.34 -12.70
N SER A 8 -12.39 -1.34 -13.56
CA SER A 8 -13.22 -2.51 -13.37
C SER A 8 -12.66 -3.52 -12.41
N LEU A 9 -11.42 -3.34 -11.97
CA LEU A 9 -10.83 -4.30 -11.07
C LEU A 9 -11.51 -4.30 -9.72
N THR A 10 -11.75 -5.48 -9.20
CA THR A 10 -12.29 -5.61 -7.86
C THR A 10 -11.15 -5.50 -6.87
N THR A 11 -11.49 -5.28 -5.60
CA THR A 11 -10.47 -5.21 -4.58
C THR A 11 -9.60 -6.46 -4.53
N PRO A 12 -10.17 -7.68 -4.53
CA PRO A 12 -9.32 -8.86 -4.54
C PRO A 12 -8.40 -8.91 -5.75
N GLU A 13 -8.87 -8.46 -6.89
CA GLU A 13 -8.03 -8.47 -8.09
C GLU A 13 -6.87 -7.51 -7.95
N VAL A 14 -7.10 -6.35 -7.33
CA VAL A 14 -6.02 -5.41 -7.10
C VAL A 14 -4.97 -6.04 -6.19
N ILE A 15 -5.43 -6.72 -5.13
CA ILE A 15 -4.50 -7.32 -4.19
C ILE A 15 -3.69 -8.42 -4.87
N ARG A 16 -4.34 -9.22 -5.70
CA ARG A 16 -3.61 -10.26 -6.42
C ARG A 16 -2.56 -9.66 -7.33
N ASN A 17 -2.92 -8.59 -8.04
CA ASN A 17 -1.98 -7.93 -8.93
C ASN A 17 -0.81 -7.33 -8.17
N LEU A 18 -1.08 -6.77 -6.99
CA LEU A 18 -0.01 -6.22 -6.17
C LEU A 18 0.96 -7.32 -5.77
N GLY A 19 0.45 -8.48 -5.40
CA GLY A 19 1.31 -9.58 -4.99
C GLY A 19 2.20 -10.06 -6.11
N LEU A 20 1.63 -10.22 -7.30
CA LEU A 20 2.41 -10.65 -8.44
C LEU A 20 3.45 -9.61 -8.81
N ARG A 21 3.07 -8.34 -8.75
CA ARG A 21 3.99 -7.26 -9.05
C ARG A 21 5.09 -7.17 -8.00
N PHE A 22 4.74 -7.41 -6.74
CA PHE A 22 5.72 -7.41 -5.68
C PHE A 22 6.79 -8.46 -5.94
N ARG A 23 6.35 -9.63 -6.40
CA ARG A 23 7.31 -10.69 -6.71
C ARG A 23 8.29 -10.23 -7.78
N ASP A 24 7.80 -9.52 -8.79
CA ASP A 24 8.69 -9.04 -9.83
C ASP A 24 9.73 -8.07 -9.28
N TYR A 25 9.31 -7.17 -8.40
CA TYR A 25 10.25 -6.25 -7.77
C TYR A 25 11.29 -7.01 -6.97
N ARG A 26 10.85 -7.97 -6.17
CA ARG A 26 11.78 -8.74 -5.36
C ARG A 26 12.81 -9.45 -6.22
N LEU A 27 12.35 -10.06 -7.30
CA LEU A 27 13.27 -10.78 -8.16
C LEU A 27 14.27 -9.85 -8.84
N ARG A 28 13.84 -8.68 -9.25
CA ARG A 28 14.75 -7.73 -9.86
C ARG A 28 15.78 -7.21 -8.86
N LEU A 29 15.41 -7.14 -7.60
CA LEU A 29 16.33 -6.74 -6.57
C LEU A 29 17.21 -7.90 -6.11
N ARG A 30 16.97 -9.08 -6.67
CA ARG A 30 17.75 -10.27 -6.34
C ARG A 30 17.67 -10.64 -4.87
N MET A 31 16.49 -10.43 -4.30
CA MET A 31 16.25 -10.80 -2.93
C MET A 31 15.50 -12.13 -2.88
N THR A 32 15.84 -12.96 -1.92
CA THR A 32 15.11 -14.21 -1.74
C THR A 32 13.88 -13.93 -0.88
N ARG A 33 12.92 -14.85 -0.93
CA ARG A 33 11.76 -14.71 -0.06
C ARG A 33 12.18 -14.71 1.40
N LYS A 34 13.19 -15.50 1.72
CA LYS A 34 13.65 -15.56 3.09
C LYS A 34 14.17 -14.21 3.55
N GLU A 35 14.92 -13.55 2.68
CA GLU A 35 15.44 -12.23 3.02
C GLU A 35 14.31 -11.24 3.25
N VAL A 36 13.34 -11.23 2.36
CA VAL A 36 12.22 -10.32 2.50
C VAL A 36 11.42 -10.65 3.74
N SER A 37 11.20 -11.94 3.98
CA SER A 37 10.46 -12.37 5.15
C SER A 37 11.10 -11.86 6.42
N GLU A 38 12.42 -11.95 6.50
CA GLU A 38 13.13 -11.52 7.68
C GLU A 38 13.11 -10.00 7.82
N VAL A 39 13.39 -9.29 6.76
CA VAL A 39 13.41 -7.83 6.81
C VAL A 39 12.04 -7.26 7.12
N ALA A 40 11.01 -7.83 6.53
CA ALA A 40 9.67 -7.33 6.71
C ALA A 40 8.99 -7.87 7.97
N SER A 41 9.57 -8.89 8.59
CA SER A 41 8.95 -9.58 9.72
C SER A 41 7.59 -10.13 9.33
N ILE A 42 7.54 -10.76 8.16
CA ILE A 42 6.32 -11.38 7.64
C ILE A 42 6.63 -12.85 7.45
N GLY A 43 5.70 -13.72 7.83
CA GLY A 43 5.92 -15.16 7.68
C GLY A 43 6.06 -15.57 6.23
N MET A 44 6.82 -16.64 6.01
CA MET A 44 7.06 -17.11 4.66
C MET A 44 5.78 -17.55 3.96
N THR A 45 4.88 -18.16 4.70
CA THR A 45 3.63 -18.61 4.11
C THR A 45 2.82 -17.44 3.60
N THR A 46 2.73 -16.38 4.39
CA THR A 46 2.00 -15.19 3.99
C THR A 46 2.65 -14.58 2.75
N LEU A 47 3.95 -14.47 2.77
CA LEU A 47 4.67 -13.89 1.65
C LEU A 47 4.46 -14.71 0.38
N TYR A 48 4.57 -16.02 0.50
CA TYR A 48 4.39 -16.87 -0.66
C TYR A 48 2.98 -16.74 -1.24
N ARG A 49 1.97 -16.72 -0.37
CA ARG A 49 0.60 -16.58 -0.85
C ARG A 49 0.37 -15.25 -1.54
N PHE A 50 0.97 -14.20 -1.00
CA PHE A 50 0.84 -12.88 -1.61
C PHE A 50 1.47 -12.89 -3.00
N GLU A 51 2.67 -13.41 -3.11
CA GLU A 51 3.39 -13.40 -4.37
C GLU A 51 2.82 -14.31 -5.43
N SER A 52 2.10 -15.32 -5.03
CA SER A 52 1.52 -16.23 -6.02
C SER A 52 0.10 -15.85 -6.41
N GLY A 53 -0.38 -14.72 -5.92
CA GLY A 53 -1.71 -14.29 -6.31
C GLY A 53 -2.83 -15.02 -5.60
N ASN A 54 -2.52 -15.70 -4.50
CA ASN A 54 -3.52 -16.44 -3.77
C ASN A 54 -4.07 -15.71 -2.56
N MET A 55 -3.73 -14.43 -2.43
CA MET A 55 -4.21 -13.64 -1.33
C MET A 55 -5.18 -12.61 -1.86
N THR A 56 -6.37 -12.57 -1.30
CA THR A 56 -7.39 -11.62 -1.74
C THR A 56 -7.65 -10.54 -0.71
N ASP A 57 -6.88 -10.56 0.37
CA ASP A 57 -7.03 -9.59 1.42
C ASP A 57 -5.68 -9.49 2.12
N ILE A 58 -5.26 -8.29 2.45
CA ILE A 58 -3.99 -8.10 3.11
C ILE A 58 -4.13 -6.88 4.01
N SER A 59 -3.58 -6.96 5.20
CA SER A 59 -3.66 -5.82 6.09
C SER A 59 -2.72 -4.74 5.58
N PHE A 60 -3.06 -3.51 5.86
CA PHE A 60 -2.23 -2.40 5.42
C PHE A 60 -0.86 -2.46 6.11
N THR A 61 -0.84 -2.88 7.35
CA THR A 61 0.43 -3.03 8.06
C THR A 61 1.34 -4.01 7.33
N THR A 62 0.80 -5.15 6.95
CA THR A 62 1.60 -6.13 6.23
C THR A 62 2.10 -5.57 4.92
N LEU A 63 1.23 -4.89 4.19
CA LEU A 63 1.62 -4.31 2.91
C LEU A 63 2.74 -3.29 3.08
N LEU A 64 2.62 -2.42 4.09
CA LEU A 64 3.65 -1.43 4.32
C LEU A 64 4.99 -2.07 4.67
N ARG A 65 4.96 -3.12 5.47
CA ARG A 65 6.20 -3.81 5.83
C ARG A 65 6.87 -4.39 4.60
N LEU A 66 6.06 -4.97 3.73
CA LEU A 66 6.61 -5.55 2.50
C LEU A 66 7.19 -4.46 1.60
N LEU A 67 6.49 -3.34 1.46
CA LEU A 67 7.00 -2.26 0.63
C LEU A 67 8.31 -1.73 1.17
N LYS A 68 8.42 -1.59 2.48
CA LYS A 68 9.67 -1.11 3.06
C LYS A 68 10.80 -2.07 2.78
N ALA A 69 10.52 -3.36 2.79
CA ALA A 69 11.55 -4.35 2.57
C ALA A 69 12.17 -4.26 1.19
N ILE A 70 11.42 -3.77 0.20
CA ILE A 70 11.95 -3.65 -1.15
C ILE A 70 12.26 -2.20 -1.51
N GLY A 71 12.32 -1.32 -0.50
CA GLY A 71 12.75 0.04 -0.74
C GLY A 71 11.66 0.99 -1.21
N LEU A 72 10.41 0.58 -1.15
CA LEU A 72 9.30 1.41 -1.60
C LEU A 72 8.42 1.86 -0.44
N GLY A 73 9.01 2.02 0.73
CA GLY A 73 8.23 2.35 1.92
C GLY A 73 7.56 3.72 1.85
N GLU A 74 8.04 4.59 0.98
CA GLU A 74 7.46 5.92 0.87
C GLU A 74 6.31 5.97 -0.13
N ASN A 75 6.08 4.90 -0.84
CA ASN A 75 5.06 4.91 -1.88
C ASN A 75 3.64 5.04 -1.38
N TRP A 76 3.43 4.85 -0.08
CA TRP A 76 2.08 5.03 0.45
C TRP A 76 1.57 6.44 0.18
N ASP A 77 2.49 7.40 0.01
CA ASP A 77 2.09 8.77 -0.22
C ASP A 77 1.30 8.92 -1.51
N ALA A 78 1.55 8.04 -2.47
CA ALA A 78 0.83 8.09 -3.74
C ALA A 78 -0.58 7.52 -3.63
N LEU A 79 -0.83 6.75 -2.58
CA LEU A 79 -2.16 6.19 -2.41
C LEU A 79 -3.17 7.27 -2.09
N LEU A 80 -2.73 8.25 -1.35
CA LEU A 80 -3.63 9.31 -0.95
C LEU A 80 -2.80 10.58 -0.93
N PRO A 81 -2.57 11.16 -2.10
CA PRO A 81 -1.68 12.32 -2.20
C PRO A 81 -2.18 13.50 -1.40
N GLU A 82 -1.24 14.29 -0.96
CA GLU A 82 -1.60 15.50 -0.25
C GLU A 82 -2.40 16.41 -1.15
N LEU A 83 -3.36 17.06 -0.57
CA LEU A 83 -4.16 17.98 -1.34
C LEU A 83 -3.45 19.32 -1.46
N PRO A 84 -3.63 20.00 -2.58
CA PRO A 84 -3.02 21.31 -2.73
C PRO A 84 -3.69 22.27 -1.76
N GLU A 85 -2.91 23.22 -1.26
CA GLU A 85 -3.43 24.21 -0.35
C GLU A 85 -4.47 25.07 -1.05
N SER A 86 -5.47 25.46 -0.30
CA SER A 86 -6.53 26.28 -0.83
C SER A 86 -7.10 27.09 0.32
N PRO A 87 -7.34 28.36 0.12
CA PRO A 87 -7.91 29.16 1.20
C PRO A 87 -9.23 28.59 1.69
N TYR A 88 -10.01 28.10 0.78
CA TYR A 88 -11.28 27.54 1.17
C TYR A 88 -11.12 26.30 2.03
N MET A 89 -10.27 25.42 1.61
CA MET A 89 -10.06 24.20 2.37
C MET A 89 -9.47 24.53 3.71
N TYR A 90 -8.61 25.47 3.74
CA TYR A 90 -7.97 25.82 4.96
C TYR A 90 -8.99 26.36 5.97
N ASP A 91 -9.82 27.24 5.52
CA ASP A 91 -10.85 27.81 6.38
C ASP A 91 -11.76 26.71 6.91
N ASP A 92 -12.16 25.84 6.07
CA ASP A 92 -13.00 24.75 6.49
C ASP A 92 -12.33 23.92 7.53
N ASN A 93 -11.08 23.64 7.36
CA ASN A 93 -10.36 22.86 8.29
C ASN A 93 -10.32 23.51 9.65
N GLU A 94 -10.09 24.77 9.67
CA GLU A 94 -10.06 25.44 10.94
C GLU A 94 -11.34 25.29 11.65
N LYS A 95 -12.41 25.45 10.98
CA LYS A 95 -13.67 25.34 11.61
C LYS A 95 -13.89 23.96 12.12
N LYS A 96 -13.47 22.98 11.37
CA LYS A 96 -13.72 21.68 11.81
C LYS A 96 -12.80 21.22 12.82
N VAL A 97 -11.60 21.55 12.69
CA VAL A 97 -10.63 21.10 13.57
C VAL A 97 -10.90 21.44 14.96
N GLN A 98 -11.52 22.51 15.11
CA GLN A 98 -11.82 22.80 16.42
C GLN A 98 -12.43 21.65 16.99
N ARG A 99 -12.87 20.89 16.22
CA ARG A 99 -13.45 19.78 16.65
C ARG A 99 -12.65 18.63 16.69
N VAL A 100 -11.73 18.55 16.21
CA VAL A 100 -11.11 17.34 16.06
C VAL A 100 -9.96 17.04 16.73
N ARG A 101 -9.62 17.29 16.65
CA ARG A 101 -8.91 16.89 16.74
C ARG A 101 -8.75 16.45 17.45
N LYS A 102 -8.84 16.41 17.55
CA LYS A 102 -8.86 15.95 17.74
C LYS A 102 -8.61 15.08 17.96
N SER A 103 -8.35 14.98 17.93
CA SER A 103 -8.22 14.21 17.77
C SER A 103 -7.54 13.67 18.09
N LYS A 104 -7.07 13.79 18.25
CA LYS A 104 -6.58 13.50 18.23
C LYS A 104 -6.22 12.90 18.73
N LYS A 105 -6.09 13.09 18.92
CA LYS A 105 -6.00 12.74 19.01
C LYS A 105 -6.01 12.27 19.10
#